data_6deb11423dc95b4d7e8ae0d135d49800
#
_entry.id   6deb11423dc95b4d7e8ae0d135d49800
#
_cell.length_a   1.000
_cell.length_b   1.000
_cell.length_c   1.000
_cell.angle_alpha   90.00
_cell.angle_beta   90.00
_cell.angle_gamma   90.00
#
_symmetry.space_group_name_H-M   'P 1'
#
loop_
_entity.id
_entity.type
_entity.pdbx_description
1 polymer ?
#
loop_
_entity_poly.entity_id
_entity_poly.type
_entity_poly.pdbx_seq_one_letter_code
_entity_poly.pdbx_strand_id
1 'polypeptide(L)'
;MAYTGIVEKGYRVGYVNTPYYPTEYTSGSFVYRGVPYTDVKLRNDCHTHRLIMLTPDGKFNRVLHPKEVSRAVIGNTPFVYFDARQATPGEGYYAAIYEGQDFSIYKQIYVSNINKETRGSVMLQKFSLKERLFLVKDGQWNTLSGKSSFIKHFKSHKAALNNYCKQHQLMFGKKNGTDWQKLAEYCETLIK
;
A
#
# COMPACT_ATOMS: atom_id res chain seq x y z
N MET A 1 13.69 23.82 3.42
CA MET A 1 14.78 22.89 3.83
C MET A 1 14.68 21.65 2.95
N ALA A 2 15.75 21.20 2.29
CA ALA A 2 15.68 20.02 1.42
C ALA A 2 15.67 18.73 2.27
N TYR A 3 14.90 17.71 1.83
CA TYR A 3 14.95 16.39 2.45
C TYR A 3 16.32 15.73 2.24
N THR A 4 17.01 15.41 3.31
CA THR A 4 18.39 14.89 3.30
C THR A 4 18.47 13.39 3.60
N GLY A 5 17.38 12.65 3.45
CA GLY A 5 17.31 11.22 3.74
C GLY A 5 18.44 10.37 3.14
N ILE A 6 18.52 9.11 3.55
CA ILE A 6 19.58 8.18 3.14
C ILE A 6 19.51 7.91 1.64
N VAL A 7 20.67 7.98 0.97
CA VAL A 7 20.77 7.59 -0.45
C VAL A 7 20.54 6.08 -0.56
N GLU A 8 19.57 5.69 -1.36
CA GLU A 8 19.36 4.28 -1.70
C GLU A 8 20.42 3.84 -2.70
N LYS A 9 21.11 2.75 -2.39
CA LYS A 9 22.13 2.17 -3.29
C LYS A 9 21.53 1.24 -4.37
N GLY A 10 20.23 1.02 -4.34
CA GLY A 10 19.55 0.07 -5.23
C GLY A 10 19.96 -1.38 -4.99
N TYR A 11 19.49 -2.26 -5.84
CA TYR A 11 19.87 -3.67 -5.81
C TYR A 11 21.20 -3.89 -6.53
N ARG A 12 22.15 -4.54 -5.86
CA ARG A 12 23.50 -4.80 -6.41
C ARG A 12 23.50 -5.80 -7.56
N VAL A 13 22.48 -6.65 -7.63
CA VAL A 13 22.32 -7.68 -8.67
C VAL A 13 21.18 -7.24 -9.58
N GLY A 14 21.33 -7.43 -10.89
CA GLY A 14 20.24 -7.20 -11.84
C GLY A 14 19.02 -8.04 -11.50
N TYR A 15 17.82 -7.58 -11.87
CA TYR A 15 16.59 -8.28 -11.53
C TYR A 15 15.63 -8.42 -12.71
N VAL A 16 14.81 -9.45 -12.64
CA VAL A 16 13.64 -9.69 -13.49
C VAL A 16 12.40 -9.44 -12.64
N ASN A 17 11.45 -8.72 -13.16
CA ASN A 17 10.35 -8.12 -12.43
C ASN A 17 10.84 -7.17 -11.32
N THR A 18 10.22 -6.04 -11.24
CA THR A 18 10.63 -5.02 -10.29
C THR A 18 10.11 -5.33 -8.88
N PRO A 19 10.86 -5.02 -7.81
CA PRO A 19 10.34 -5.03 -6.45
C PRO A 19 9.54 -3.78 -6.11
N TYR A 20 9.42 -2.82 -7.02
CA TYR A 20 8.80 -1.51 -6.78
C TYR A 20 7.34 -1.45 -7.20
N TYR A 21 6.56 -0.66 -6.44
CA TYR A 21 5.17 -0.32 -6.74
C TYR A 21 4.90 1.18 -6.47
N PRO A 22 4.37 1.92 -7.45
CA PRO A 22 4.27 1.50 -8.85
C PRO A 22 5.65 1.17 -9.44
N THR A 23 5.66 0.48 -10.59
CA THR A 23 6.90 0.09 -11.26
C THR A 23 7.78 1.29 -11.55
N GLU A 24 7.17 2.33 -12.11
CA GLU A 24 7.83 3.59 -12.42
C GLU A 24 7.61 4.62 -11.30
N TYR A 25 8.51 5.59 -11.24
CA TYR A 25 8.31 6.74 -10.36
C TYR A 25 7.06 7.51 -10.75
N THR A 26 6.18 7.72 -9.78
CA THR A 26 4.91 8.41 -9.96
C THR A 26 4.91 9.70 -9.15
N SER A 27 4.30 10.75 -9.67
CA SER A 27 4.12 12.02 -8.96
C SER A 27 3.35 11.79 -7.66
N GLY A 28 3.76 12.44 -6.61
CA GLY A 28 3.16 12.27 -5.29
C GLY A 28 3.54 13.38 -4.34
N SER A 29 3.23 13.20 -3.07
CA SER A 29 3.49 14.18 -2.02
C SER A 29 3.70 13.51 -0.66
N PHE A 30 4.37 14.21 0.25
CA PHE A 30 4.50 13.84 1.67
C PHE A 30 4.77 15.09 2.51
N VAL A 31 4.64 14.96 3.82
CA VAL A 31 5.04 16.00 4.77
C VAL A 31 6.28 15.53 5.53
N TYR A 32 7.29 16.35 5.59
CA TYR A 32 8.51 16.12 6.36
C TYR A 32 8.78 17.29 7.31
N ARG A 33 8.78 17.03 8.61
CA ARG A 33 8.98 18.06 9.65
C ARG A 33 8.07 19.28 9.48
N GLY A 34 6.79 19.03 9.17
CA GLY A 34 5.79 20.07 8.95
C GLY A 34 5.85 20.78 7.59
N VAL A 35 6.86 20.49 6.76
CA VAL A 35 7.01 21.07 5.43
C VAL A 35 6.39 20.13 4.38
N PRO A 36 5.41 20.59 3.58
CA PRO A 36 4.86 19.81 2.48
C PRO A 36 5.85 19.73 1.31
N TYR A 37 5.99 18.52 0.77
CA TYR A 37 6.69 18.22 -0.48
C TYR A 37 5.66 17.74 -1.48
N THR A 38 5.44 18.50 -2.53
CA THR A 38 4.46 18.21 -3.58
C THR A 38 5.18 17.97 -4.91
N ASP A 39 4.50 17.27 -5.82
CA ASP A 39 5.00 16.93 -7.16
C ASP A 39 6.37 16.23 -7.15
N VAL A 40 6.63 15.45 -6.12
CA VAL A 40 7.83 14.65 -6.00
C VAL A 40 7.62 13.27 -6.65
N LYS A 41 8.68 12.69 -7.20
CA LYS A 41 8.63 11.37 -7.81
C LYS A 41 8.85 10.28 -6.77
N LEU A 42 7.81 9.49 -6.50
CA LEU A 42 7.78 8.47 -5.45
C LEU A 42 7.51 7.08 -6.01
N ARG A 43 7.99 6.06 -5.30
CA ARG A 43 7.60 4.65 -5.42
C ARG A 43 7.81 3.92 -4.10
N ASN A 44 7.12 2.81 -3.89
CA ASN A 44 7.30 1.93 -2.74
C ASN A 44 8.21 0.76 -3.13
N ASP A 45 9.27 0.52 -2.36
CA ASP A 45 10.02 -0.73 -2.41
C ASP A 45 9.28 -1.78 -1.57
N CYS A 46 8.65 -2.72 -2.25
CA CYS A 46 7.82 -3.76 -1.63
C CYS A 46 8.63 -4.90 -1.00
N HIS A 47 9.95 -4.93 -1.22
CA HIS A 47 10.85 -5.88 -0.56
C HIS A 47 11.36 -5.34 0.77
N THR A 48 11.77 -4.08 0.80
CA THR A 48 12.27 -3.44 2.02
C THR A 48 11.20 -2.68 2.78
N HIS A 49 9.97 -2.59 2.23
CA HIS A 49 8.81 -1.88 2.77
C HIS A 49 9.08 -0.38 3.02
N ARG A 50 9.83 0.27 2.11
CA ARG A 50 10.24 1.66 2.23
C ARG A 50 9.76 2.49 1.05
N LEU A 51 9.40 3.75 1.33
CA LEU A 51 9.15 4.71 0.27
C LEU A 51 10.46 5.32 -0.21
N ILE A 52 10.56 5.50 -1.53
CA ILE A 52 11.74 6.03 -2.20
C ILE A 52 11.31 7.24 -3.02
N MET A 53 12.03 8.33 -2.86
CA MET A 53 11.90 9.55 -3.64
C MET A 53 13.06 9.67 -4.61
N LEU A 54 12.78 9.98 -5.86
CA LEU A 54 13.79 10.44 -6.83
C LEU A 54 14.07 11.92 -6.59
N THR A 55 15.33 12.30 -6.50
CA THR A 55 15.69 13.72 -6.37
C THR A 55 15.24 14.52 -7.60
N PRO A 56 14.97 15.84 -7.48
CA PRO A 56 14.49 16.66 -8.59
C PRO A 56 15.43 16.67 -9.81
N ASP A 57 16.73 16.51 -9.59
CA ASP A 57 17.72 16.40 -10.66
C ASP A 57 17.79 14.99 -11.29
N GLY A 58 16.99 14.04 -10.80
CA GLY A 58 16.92 12.67 -11.29
C GLY A 58 18.14 11.80 -10.98
N LYS A 59 19.11 12.27 -10.18
CA LYS A 59 20.40 11.59 -9.99
C LYS A 59 20.41 10.60 -8.86
N PHE A 60 19.60 10.82 -7.81
CA PHE A 60 19.65 10.02 -6.59
C PHE A 60 18.27 9.53 -6.15
N ASN A 61 18.25 8.34 -5.63
CA ASN A 61 17.13 7.79 -4.89
C ASN A 61 17.33 8.09 -3.39
N ARG A 62 16.29 8.62 -2.73
CA ARG A 62 16.29 8.91 -1.29
C ARG A 62 15.24 8.06 -0.59
N VAL A 63 15.64 7.32 0.42
CA VAL A 63 14.71 6.59 1.29
C VAL A 63 14.03 7.59 2.22
N LEU A 64 12.69 7.61 2.22
CA LEU A 64 11.92 8.38 3.19
C LEU A 64 11.94 7.65 4.53
N HIS A 65 12.38 8.34 5.58
CA HIS A 65 12.48 7.74 6.92
C HIS A 65 11.09 7.64 7.54
N PRO A 66 10.60 6.43 7.91
CA PRO A 66 9.20 6.24 8.34
C PRO A 66 8.81 7.06 9.59
N LYS A 67 9.75 7.27 10.52
CA LYS A 67 9.51 8.09 11.72
C LYS A 67 9.30 9.58 11.43
N GLU A 68 9.80 10.04 10.28
CA GLU A 68 9.69 11.45 9.85
C GLU A 68 8.65 11.64 8.75
N VAL A 69 8.36 10.58 7.98
CA VAL A 69 7.38 10.55 6.91
C VAL A 69 6.47 9.33 7.11
N SER A 70 5.51 9.45 8.02
CA SER A 70 4.57 8.36 8.33
C SER A 70 3.47 8.21 7.27
N ARG A 71 3.28 9.22 6.43
CA ARG A 71 2.24 9.23 5.39
C ARG A 71 2.74 9.93 4.12
N ALA A 72 2.41 9.35 2.96
CA ALA A 72 2.69 9.91 1.64
C ALA A 72 1.55 9.59 0.69
N VAL A 73 1.46 10.32 -0.43
CA VAL A 73 0.54 10.01 -1.52
C VAL A 73 1.38 9.67 -2.75
N ILE A 74 1.08 8.55 -3.42
CA ILE A 74 1.71 8.16 -4.69
C ILE A 74 0.59 8.09 -5.75
N GLY A 75 0.64 8.97 -6.73
CA GLY A 75 -0.51 9.20 -7.61
C GLY A 75 -1.69 9.69 -6.79
N ASN A 76 -2.79 8.94 -6.79
CA ASN A 76 -3.99 9.23 -5.99
C ASN A 76 -4.13 8.31 -4.77
N THR A 77 -3.12 7.50 -4.47
CA THR A 77 -3.21 6.51 -3.40
C THR A 77 -2.42 6.96 -2.18
N PRO A 78 -3.06 7.16 -1.03
CA PRO A 78 -2.37 7.39 0.24
C PRO A 78 -1.65 6.12 0.69
N PHE A 79 -0.43 6.28 1.19
CA PHE A 79 0.35 5.25 1.85
C PHE A 79 0.60 5.65 3.30
N VAL A 80 0.33 4.75 4.23
CA VAL A 80 0.49 4.96 5.67
C VAL A 80 1.49 3.95 6.19
N TYR A 81 2.44 4.40 7.00
CA TYR A 81 3.41 3.54 7.65
C TYR A 81 2.83 2.98 8.96
N PHE A 82 2.99 1.69 9.12
CA PHE A 82 2.71 0.99 10.37
C PHE A 82 3.98 0.34 10.91
N ASP A 83 4.24 0.59 12.18
CA ASP A 83 5.34 0.02 12.94
C ASP A 83 4.97 -1.41 13.41
N ALA A 84 5.95 -2.29 13.53
CA ALA A 84 5.77 -3.66 14.02
C ALA A 84 5.10 -3.75 15.41
N ARG A 85 5.16 -2.67 16.21
CA ARG A 85 4.53 -2.59 17.54
C ARG A 85 3.01 -2.35 17.49
N GLN A 86 2.45 -2.02 16.34
CA GLN A 86 1.03 -1.68 16.16
C GLN A 86 0.13 -2.89 15.89
N ALA A 87 0.55 -4.09 16.33
CA ALA A 87 -0.17 -5.36 16.09
C ALA A 87 -0.51 -5.62 14.61
N THR A 88 0.26 -5.06 13.69
CA THR A 88 0.09 -5.20 12.24
C THR A 88 0.59 -6.55 11.75
N PRO A 89 0.16 -6.99 10.56
CA PRO A 89 0.71 -8.19 9.90
C PRO A 89 2.20 -8.08 9.51
N GLY A 90 2.77 -6.89 9.63
CA GLY A 90 4.18 -6.59 9.35
C GLY A 90 4.44 -5.09 9.31
N GLU A 91 5.69 -4.71 9.55
CA GLU A 91 6.15 -3.33 9.44
C GLU A 91 6.17 -2.88 7.98
N GLY A 92 5.83 -1.61 7.70
CA GLY A 92 5.98 -1.00 6.38
C GLY A 92 4.84 -0.06 5.98
N TYR A 93 4.89 0.35 4.71
CA TYR A 93 3.86 1.22 4.15
C TYR A 93 2.73 0.39 3.51
N TYR A 94 1.52 0.76 3.84
CA TYR A 94 0.28 0.17 3.32
C TYR A 94 -0.50 1.22 2.54
N ALA A 95 -1.03 0.85 1.39
CA ALA A 95 -1.96 1.70 0.66
C ALA A 95 -3.29 1.78 1.41
N ALA A 96 -3.74 2.98 1.75
CA ALA A 96 -5.04 3.20 2.36
C ALA A 96 -6.11 3.16 1.26
N ILE A 97 -6.97 2.14 1.31
CA ILE A 97 -8.12 1.99 0.41
C ILE A 97 -9.32 2.74 0.96
N TYR A 98 -9.49 2.69 2.28
CA TYR A 98 -10.53 3.39 3.00
C TYR A 98 -10.08 3.68 4.43
N GLU A 99 -10.35 4.88 4.91
CA GLU A 99 -10.13 5.28 6.30
C GLU A 99 -11.40 5.96 6.82
N GLY A 100 -12.20 5.22 7.58
CA GLY A 100 -13.43 5.67 8.23
C GLY A 100 -13.26 5.89 9.73
N GLN A 101 -14.37 6.20 10.41
CA GLN A 101 -14.40 6.40 11.86
C GLN A 101 -14.37 5.06 12.61
N ASP A 102 -15.14 4.07 12.14
CA ASP A 102 -15.34 2.80 12.82
C ASP A 102 -14.40 1.70 12.33
N PHE A 103 -13.89 1.82 11.10
CA PHE A 103 -12.94 0.87 10.52
C PHE A 103 -12.16 1.46 9.35
N SER A 104 -11.10 0.77 8.96
CA SER A 104 -10.28 1.11 7.78
C SER A 104 -9.98 -0.12 6.94
N ILE A 105 -9.67 0.09 5.65
CA ILE A 105 -9.20 -0.96 4.75
C ILE A 105 -7.83 -0.57 4.22
N TYR A 106 -6.85 -1.42 4.46
CA TYR A 106 -5.47 -1.25 3.98
C TYR A 106 -5.06 -2.36 3.05
N LYS A 107 -4.23 -2.01 2.07
CA LYS A 107 -3.62 -2.96 1.14
C LYS A 107 -2.11 -3.00 1.33
N GLN A 108 -1.58 -4.16 1.66
CA GLN A 108 -0.15 -4.43 1.63
C GLN A 108 0.26 -4.96 0.25
N ILE A 109 1.29 -4.37 -0.33
CA ILE A 109 1.96 -4.87 -1.52
C ILE A 109 3.34 -5.31 -1.07
N TYR A 110 3.69 -6.58 -1.29
CA TYR A 110 4.90 -7.16 -0.74
C TYR A 110 5.54 -8.18 -1.71
N VAL A 111 6.84 -8.38 -1.55
CA VAL A 111 7.56 -9.43 -2.26
C VAL A 111 7.31 -10.76 -1.53
N SER A 112 6.66 -11.70 -2.21
CA SER A 112 6.32 -13.02 -1.64
C SER A 112 7.43 -14.04 -1.82
N ASN A 113 8.26 -13.86 -2.86
CA ASN A 113 9.35 -14.76 -3.18
C ASN A 113 10.43 -14.04 -4.02
N ILE A 114 11.68 -14.43 -3.79
CA ILE A 114 12.83 -13.99 -4.57
C ILE A 114 13.52 -15.25 -5.08
N ASN A 115 13.39 -15.49 -6.38
CA ASN A 115 14.06 -16.59 -7.05
C ASN A 115 15.32 -16.10 -7.77
N LYS A 116 16.22 -17.00 -8.09
CA LYS A 116 17.33 -16.74 -9.02
C LYS A 116 16.90 -17.17 -10.42
N GLU A 117 17.19 -16.34 -11.40
CA GLU A 117 17.00 -16.65 -12.82
C GLU A 117 18.32 -16.39 -13.55
N THR A 118 18.75 -17.35 -14.38
CA THR A 118 19.98 -17.21 -15.16
C THR A 118 19.60 -16.86 -16.59
N ARG A 119 20.18 -15.79 -17.13
CA ARG A 119 20.07 -15.41 -18.54
C ARG A 119 21.46 -15.33 -19.16
N GLY A 120 21.79 -16.33 -19.98
CA GLY A 120 23.15 -16.53 -20.44
C GLY A 120 24.09 -16.79 -19.25
N SER A 121 25.14 -16.01 -19.11
CA SER A 121 26.10 -16.06 -17.98
C SER A 121 25.72 -15.16 -16.79
N VAL A 122 24.60 -14.42 -16.87
CA VAL A 122 24.22 -13.46 -15.84
C VAL A 122 23.18 -14.07 -14.91
N MET A 123 23.45 -14.03 -13.60
CA MET A 123 22.48 -14.38 -12.57
C MET A 123 21.67 -13.14 -12.17
N LEU A 124 20.34 -13.26 -12.22
CA LEU A 124 19.38 -12.22 -11.88
C LEU A 124 18.52 -12.63 -10.70
N GLN A 125 18.06 -11.67 -9.91
CA GLN A 125 16.99 -11.87 -8.93
C GLN A 125 15.63 -11.69 -9.60
N LYS A 126 14.68 -12.58 -9.33
CA LYS A 126 13.30 -12.51 -9.83
C LYS A 126 12.35 -12.26 -8.67
N PHE A 127 11.75 -11.08 -8.62
CA PHE A 127 10.79 -10.71 -7.60
C PHE A 127 9.36 -11.12 -7.99
N SER A 128 8.60 -11.61 -7.00
CA SER A 128 7.19 -11.94 -7.16
C SER A 128 6.36 -11.09 -6.21
N LEU A 129 5.71 -10.04 -6.74
CA LEU A 129 4.82 -9.19 -5.96
C LEU A 129 3.47 -9.86 -5.71
N LYS A 130 2.97 -9.72 -4.50
CA LYS A 130 1.62 -10.11 -4.08
C LYS A 130 0.96 -8.98 -3.33
N GLU A 131 -0.36 -9.06 -3.25
CA GLU A 131 -1.20 -8.12 -2.52
C GLU A 131 -2.02 -8.83 -1.46
N ARG A 132 -2.17 -8.19 -0.29
CA ARG A 132 -3.10 -8.58 0.78
C ARG A 132 -3.96 -7.39 1.15
N LEU A 133 -5.23 -7.64 1.42
CA LEU A 133 -6.15 -6.65 1.96
C LEU A 133 -6.47 -6.98 3.40
N PHE A 134 -6.60 -5.93 4.20
CA PHE A 134 -6.91 -6.02 5.62
C PHE A 134 -8.04 -5.06 5.98
N LEU A 135 -9.01 -5.56 6.74
CA LEU A 135 -9.94 -4.75 7.51
C LEU A 135 -9.33 -4.51 8.89
N VAL A 136 -9.18 -3.26 9.26
CA VAL A 136 -8.79 -2.86 10.63
C VAL A 136 -10.02 -2.32 11.33
N LYS A 137 -10.47 -3.03 12.37
CA LYS A 137 -11.64 -2.68 13.18
C LYS A 137 -11.31 -2.97 14.65
N ASP A 138 -11.62 -2.04 15.54
CA ASP A 138 -11.34 -2.16 16.97
C ASP A 138 -9.86 -2.52 17.26
N GLY A 139 -8.93 -1.95 16.49
CA GLY A 139 -7.49 -2.25 16.58
C GLY A 139 -7.07 -3.63 16.05
N GLN A 140 -8.02 -4.44 15.56
CA GLN A 140 -7.75 -5.79 15.05
C GLN A 140 -7.57 -5.81 13.54
N TRP A 141 -6.50 -6.45 13.07
CA TRP A 141 -6.21 -6.64 11.65
C TRP A 141 -6.78 -7.97 11.16
N ASN A 142 -7.74 -7.90 10.24
CA ASN A 142 -8.44 -9.06 9.69
C ASN A 142 -8.18 -9.16 8.19
N THR A 143 -7.66 -10.29 7.72
CA THR A 143 -7.41 -10.49 6.28
C THR A 143 -8.71 -10.54 5.49
N LEU A 144 -8.79 -9.74 4.41
CA LEU A 144 -9.89 -9.75 3.47
C LEU A 144 -9.54 -10.62 2.26
N SER A 145 -10.20 -11.77 2.13
CA SER A 145 -10.05 -12.66 0.98
C SER A 145 -11.12 -12.43 -0.10
N GLY A 146 -12.18 -11.70 0.22
CA GLY A 146 -13.29 -11.38 -0.67
C GLY A 146 -14.44 -10.75 0.10
N LYS A 147 -15.55 -10.45 -0.60
CA LYS A 147 -16.75 -9.84 -0.04
C LYS A 147 -17.24 -10.52 1.25
N SER A 148 -17.31 -11.84 1.24
CA SER A 148 -17.83 -12.60 2.38
C SER A 148 -16.98 -12.42 3.65
N SER A 149 -15.65 -12.25 3.50
CA SER A 149 -14.77 -11.98 4.66
C SER A 149 -14.98 -10.59 5.25
N PHE A 150 -15.39 -9.61 4.46
CA PHE A 150 -15.79 -8.29 4.95
C PHE A 150 -17.15 -8.35 5.65
N ILE A 151 -18.17 -8.90 4.98
CA ILE A 151 -19.56 -8.92 5.48
C ILE A 151 -19.69 -9.65 6.82
N LYS A 152 -18.86 -10.66 7.09
CA LYS A 152 -18.90 -11.37 8.39
C LYS A 152 -18.59 -10.48 9.61
N HIS A 153 -17.91 -9.34 9.40
CA HIS A 153 -17.65 -8.37 10.46
C HIS A 153 -18.82 -7.39 10.69
N PHE A 154 -19.82 -7.39 9.78
CA PHE A 154 -21.00 -6.53 9.81
C PHE A 154 -22.28 -7.35 9.65
N LYS A 155 -22.45 -8.38 10.48
CA LYS A 155 -23.52 -9.40 10.37
C LYS A 155 -24.93 -8.80 10.40
N SER A 156 -25.16 -7.77 11.20
CA SER A 156 -26.44 -7.05 11.32
C SER A 156 -26.85 -6.38 10.00
N HIS A 157 -25.89 -6.02 9.15
CA HIS A 157 -26.12 -5.31 7.88
C HIS A 157 -25.92 -6.20 6.64
N LYS A 158 -25.81 -7.55 6.84
CA LYS A 158 -25.49 -8.51 5.76
C LYS A 158 -26.41 -8.39 4.54
N ALA A 159 -27.71 -8.25 4.75
CA ALA A 159 -28.68 -8.17 3.66
C ALA A 159 -28.49 -6.89 2.83
N ALA A 160 -28.37 -5.74 3.50
CA ALA A 160 -28.15 -4.45 2.87
C ALA A 160 -26.85 -4.42 2.07
N LEU A 161 -25.74 -4.88 2.67
CA LEU A 161 -24.42 -4.95 2.01
C LEU A 161 -24.43 -5.85 0.77
N ASN A 162 -25.10 -7.02 0.84
CA ASN A 162 -25.23 -7.91 -0.33
C ASN A 162 -26.05 -7.27 -1.45
N ASN A 163 -27.18 -6.62 -1.10
CA ASN A 163 -28.01 -5.93 -2.09
C ASN A 163 -27.26 -4.79 -2.77
N TYR A 164 -26.57 -3.96 -2.00
CA TYR A 164 -25.73 -2.89 -2.51
C TYR A 164 -24.68 -3.41 -3.51
N CYS A 165 -23.93 -4.46 -3.12
CA CYS A 165 -22.95 -5.07 -4.01
C CYS A 165 -23.56 -5.58 -5.33
N LYS A 166 -24.77 -6.15 -5.26
CA LYS A 166 -25.48 -6.65 -6.45
C LYS A 166 -25.95 -5.51 -7.35
N GLN A 167 -26.59 -4.49 -6.77
CA GLN A 167 -27.10 -3.32 -7.50
C GLN A 167 -25.99 -2.54 -8.21
N HIS A 168 -24.84 -2.39 -7.56
CA HIS A 168 -23.69 -1.66 -8.11
C HIS A 168 -22.67 -2.56 -8.83
N GLN A 169 -22.96 -3.84 -8.99
CA GLN A 169 -22.11 -4.82 -9.69
C GLN A 169 -20.65 -4.82 -9.20
N LEU A 170 -20.45 -4.66 -7.88
CA LEU A 170 -19.12 -4.54 -7.31
C LEU A 170 -18.33 -5.85 -7.43
N MET A 171 -17.07 -5.73 -7.86
CA MET A 171 -16.14 -6.84 -8.05
C MET A 171 -15.00 -6.80 -7.02
N PHE A 172 -14.90 -7.83 -6.18
CA PHE A 172 -13.96 -7.88 -5.07
C PHE A 172 -12.69 -8.66 -5.41
N GLY A 173 -11.82 -8.03 -6.20
CA GLY A 173 -10.46 -8.49 -6.42
C GLY A 173 -9.45 -7.63 -5.64
N LYS A 174 -8.25 -8.15 -5.39
CA LYS A 174 -7.18 -7.40 -4.71
C LYS A 174 -6.79 -6.13 -5.45
N LYS A 175 -6.97 -6.09 -6.76
CA LYS A 175 -6.68 -4.93 -7.62
C LYS A 175 -7.79 -3.87 -7.64
N ASN A 176 -9.02 -4.21 -7.25
CA ASN A 176 -10.19 -3.32 -7.32
C ASN A 176 -10.38 -2.51 -6.04
N GLY A 177 -9.42 -1.65 -5.71
CA GLY A 177 -9.51 -0.78 -4.52
C GLY A 177 -10.78 0.08 -4.51
N THR A 178 -11.21 0.60 -5.67
CA THR A 178 -12.41 1.44 -5.80
C THR A 178 -13.70 0.74 -5.36
N ASP A 179 -13.87 -0.55 -5.66
CA ASP A 179 -15.08 -1.28 -5.25
C ASP A 179 -15.06 -1.62 -3.76
N TRP A 180 -13.89 -1.84 -3.19
CA TRP A 180 -13.73 -1.94 -1.75
C TRP A 180 -14.04 -0.63 -1.04
N GLN A 181 -13.59 0.51 -1.59
CA GLN A 181 -13.89 1.83 -1.07
C GLN A 181 -15.41 2.10 -1.07
N LYS A 182 -16.10 1.88 -2.20
CA LYS A 182 -17.56 2.05 -2.32
C LYS A 182 -18.32 1.21 -1.30
N LEU A 183 -17.92 -0.06 -1.12
CA LEU A 183 -18.55 -0.93 -0.13
C LEU A 183 -18.32 -0.42 1.30
N ALA A 184 -17.12 0.04 1.58
CA ALA A 184 -16.76 0.59 2.90
C ALA A 184 -17.53 1.87 3.21
N GLU A 185 -17.59 2.81 2.27
CA GLU A 185 -18.37 4.05 2.38
C GLU A 185 -19.85 3.76 2.68
N TYR A 186 -20.47 2.84 1.93
CA TYR A 186 -21.84 2.44 2.18
C TYR A 186 -22.00 1.76 3.55
N CYS A 187 -21.08 0.88 3.93
CA CYS A 187 -21.11 0.21 5.24
C CYS A 187 -21.07 1.23 6.38
N GLU A 188 -20.23 2.26 6.28
CA GLU A 188 -20.11 3.34 7.26
C GLU A 188 -21.44 4.09 7.45
N THR A 189 -22.25 4.24 6.39
CA THR A 189 -23.58 4.88 6.50
C THR A 189 -24.61 4.00 7.24
N LEU A 190 -24.42 2.68 7.29
CA LEU A 190 -25.33 1.75 7.96
C LEU A 190 -25.05 1.58 9.47
N ILE A 191 -23.83 1.84 9.90
CA ILE A 191 -23.37 1.61 11.27
C ILE A 191 -23.42 2.89 12.13
N LYS A 192 -23.65 4.04 11.50
CA LYS A 192 -23.95 5.32 12.17
C LYS A 192 -25.40 5.34 12.65
#